data_0a46369e62e8313b1de152e442fb45b2
#
_entry.id   0a46369e62e8313b1de152e442fb45b2
#
_cell.length_a   1.000
_cell.length_b   1.000
_cell.length_c   1.000
_cell.angle_alpha   90.00
_cell.angle_beta   90.00
_cell.angle_gamma   90.00
#
_symmetry.space_group_name_H-M   'P 1'
#
loop_
_entity.id
_entity.type
_entity.pdbx_description
1 polymer ?
#
loop_
_entity_poly.entity_id
_entity_poly.type
_entity_poly.pdbx_seq_one_letter_code
_entity_poly.pdbx_strand_id
1 'polypeptide(L)'
;MRVEHQQLVVLDTNVWLSASLSPNGTPAQVVRVVLLQELAVFSEATFAELETRIWKPKFDRYISLEARKSILRDARAAALWVEIPPELAEQRWSRDADDDVFIRTALAANASWLVTGDDDLLSVSAIEGLNIVTPAQTLLAWTTT
;
A
#
# COMPACT_ATOMS: atom_id res chain seq x y z
N MET A 1 -15.40 6.14 -9.98
CA MET A 1 -14.83 4.79 -9.72
C MET A 1 -15.17 4.35 -8.30
N ARG A 2 -15.59 3.12 -8.16
CA ARG A 2 -16.02 2.61 -6.87
C ARG A 2 -15.53 1.17 -6.70
N VAL A 3 -14.92 0.89 -5.55
CA VAL A 3 -14.49 -0.47 -5.20
C VAL A 3 -15.61 -1.12 -4.40
N GLU A 4 -16.10 -2.26 -4.90
CA GLU A 4 -17.25 -2.92 -4.27
C GLU A 4 -16.91 -3.58 -2.95
N HIS A 5 -17.92 -3.67 -2.09
CA HIS A 5 -17.88 -4.40 -0.82
C HIS A 5 -16.80 -3.94 0.14
N GLN A 6 -16.39 -2.69 0.05
CA GLN A 6 -15.38 -2.15 0.97
C GLN A 6 -14.12 -3.01 1.02
N GLN A 7 -13.68 -3.49 -0.15
CA GLN A 7 -12.48 -4.31 -0.22
C GLN A 7 -11.27 -3.52 0.24
N LEU A 8 -10.60 -4.03 1.26
CA LEU A 8 -9.46 -3.35 1.84
C LEU A 8 -8.22 -3.51 0.98
N VAL A 9 -7.36 -2.50 1.03
CA VAL A 9 -6.20 -2.37 0.15
C VAL A 9 -4.96 -2.06 0.99
N VAL A 10 -3.91 -2.85 0.81
CA VAL A 10 -2.57 -2.52 1.30
C VAL A 10 -1.78 -1.94 0.13
N LEU A 11 -1.20 -0.78 0.33
CA LEU A 11 -0.32 -0.15 -0.66
C LEU A 11 1.13 -0.26 -0.19
N ASP A 12 1.98 -0.84 -1.02
CA ASP A 12 3.42 -0.85 -0.78
C ASP A 12 3.93 0.58 -0.61
N THR A 13 4.91 0.77 0.24
CA THR A 13 5.52 2.07 0.51
C THR A 13 5.88 2.82 -0.79
N ASN A 14 6.43 2.11 -1.78
CA ASN A 14 6.82 2.74 -3.04
C ASN A 14 5.63 3.28 -3.83
N VAL A 15 4.44 2.72 -3.66
CA VAL A 15 3.23 3.26 -4.30
C VAL A 15 2.88 4.61 -3.71
N TRP A 16 2.95 4.76 -2.38
CA TRP A 16 2.75 6.03 -1.71
C TRP A 16 3.77 7.09 -2.18
N LEU A 17 5.05 6.69 -2.23
CA LEU A 17 6.12 7.60 -2.65
C LEU A 17 5.99 8.02 -4.11
N SER A 18 5.70 7.06 -4.99
CA SER A 18 5.49 7.36 -6.42
C SER A 18 4.30 8.28 -6.65
N ALA A 19 3.24 8.10 -5.87
CA ALA A 19 2.07 8.98 -5.93
C ALA A 19 2.45 10.44 -5.59
N SER A 20 3.35 10.61 -4.63
CA SER A 20 3.82 11.93 -4.23
C SER A 20 4.72 12.58 -5.27
N LEU A 21 5.53 11.76 -5.94
CA LEU A 21 6.48 12.23 -6.94
C LEU A 21 5.80 12.56 -8.26
N SER A 22 4.71 11.90 -8.59
CA SER A 22 3.98 12.07 -9.85
C SER A 22 2.48 12.19 -9.59
N PRO A 23 2.00 13.39 -9.23
CA PRO A 23 0.58 13.58 -8.82
C PRO A 23 -0.44 13.18 -9.90
N ASN A 24 -0.05 13.17 -11.15
CA ASN A 24 -0.95 12.79 -12.26
C ASN A 24 -0.71 11.35 -12.74
N GLY A 25 0.21 10.63 -12.11
CA GLY A 25 0.56 9.27 -12.50
C GLY A 25 -0.40 8.23 -12.00
N THR A 26 -0.21 7.01 -12.45
CA THR A 26 -1.04 5.86 -12.09
C THR A 26 -1.05 5.57 -10.58
N PRO A 27 0.11 5.55 -9.88
CA PRO A 27 0.07 5.35 -8.43
C PRO A 27 -0.75 6.41 -7.70
N ALA A 28 -0.68 7.68 -8.11
CA ALA A 28 -1.46 8.75 -7.49
C ALA A 28 -2.97 8.54 -7.67
N GLN A 29 -3.38 8.03 -8.83
CA GLN A 29 -4.80 7.72 -9.08
C GLN A 29 -5.29 6.63 -8.14
N VAL A 30 -4.51 5.58 -7.93
CA VAL A 30 -4.85 4.50 -7.00
C VAL A 30 -4.95 5.04 -5.57
N VAL A 31 -3.97 5.83 -5.14
CA VAL A 31 -3.95 6.40 -3.78
C VAL A 31 -5.19 7.28 -3.55
N ARG A 32 -5.58 8.10 -4.54
CA ARG A 32 -6.78 8.94 -4.41
C ARG A 32 -8.05 8.11 -4.17
N VAL A 33 -8.23 7.04 -4.94
CA VAL A 33 -9.40 6.16 -4.77
C VAL A 33 -9.39 5.53 -3.39
N VAL A 34 -8.23 5.00 -2.98
CA VAL A 34 -8.08 4.31 -1.69
C VAL A 34 -8.37 5.26 -0.52
N LEU A 35 -7.87 6.48 -0.58
CA LEU A 35 -8.11 7.48 0.47
C LEU A 35 -9.57 7.95 0.49
N LEU A 36 -10.14 8.25 -0.68
CA LEU A 36 -11.52 8.73 -0.77
C LEU A 36 -12.53 7.72 -0.24
N GLN A 37 -12.28 6.44 -0.46
CA GLN A 37 -13.19 5.37 -0.05
C GLN A 37 -12.78 4.72 1.28
N GLU A 38 -11.75 5.25 1.93
CA GLU A 38 -11.28 4.77 3.24
C GLU A 38 -10.95 3.27 3.22
N LEU A 39 -10.24 2.84 2.17
CA LEU A 39 -9.90 1.43 1.97
C LEU A 39 -8.49 1.05 2.43
N ALA A 40 -7.66 2.05 2.79
CA ALA A 40 -6.26 1.81 3.15
C ALA A 40 -6.12 1.03 4.44
N VAL A 41 -5.15 0.13 4.47
CA VAL A 41 -4.80 -0.63 5.66
C VAL A 41 -3.34 -0.41 5.99
N PHE A 42 -3.06 -0.16 7.26
CA PHE A 42 -1.71 -0.14 7.80
C PHE A 42 -1.61 -1.05 9.01
N SER A 43 -0.45 -1.67 9.17
CA SER A 43 0.05 -2.12 10.45
C SER A 43 1.04 -1.07 10.95
N GLU A 44 1.41 -1.14 12.21
CA GLU A 44 2.42 -0.24 12.76
C GLU A 44 3.72 -0.30 11.95
N ALA A 45 4.13 -1.50 11.57
CA ALA A 45 5.37 -1.72 10.81
C ALA A 45 5.31 -1.11 9.39
N THR A 46 4.21 -1.25 8.68
CA THR A 46 4.10 -0.70 7.32
C THR A 46 4.00 0.82 7.35
N PHE A 47 3.32 1.39 8.33
CA PHE A 47 3.28 2.85 8.47
C PHE A 47 4.64 3.42 8.86
N ALA A 48 5.36 2.75 9.77
CA ALA A 48 6.70 3.18 10.18
C ALA A 48 7.67 3.17 8.99
N GLU A 49 7.56 2.22 8.09
CA GLU A 49 8.38 2.20 6.88
C GLU A 49 8.08 3.40 5.99
N LEU A 50 6.80 3.72 5.76
CA LEU A 50 6.42 4.89 4.98
C LEU A 50 6.96 6.16 5.63
N GLU A 51 6.77 6.31 6.94
CA GLU A 51 7.23 7.47 7.68
C GLU A 51 8.73 7.65 7.59
N THR A 52 9.49 6.57 7.75
CA THR A 52 10.94 6.60 7.66
C THR A 52 11.41 6.97 6.26
N ARG A 53 10.81 6.36 5.25
CA ARG A 53 11.28 6.53 3.87
C ARG A 53 10.90 7.88 3.28
N ILE A 54 9.73 8.42 3.60
CA ILE A 54 9.29 9.69 3.04
C ILE A 54 10.19 10.86 3.47
N TRP A 55 10.85 10.73 4.62
CA TRP A 55 11.75 11.77 5.14
C TRP A 55 13.18 11.64 4.64
N LYS A 56 13.51 10.67 3.80
CA LYS A 56 14.88 10.53 3.29
C LYS A 56 15.29 11.75 2.48
N PRO A 57 16.54 12.22 2.63
CA PRO A 57 17.03 13.41 1.94
C PRO A 57 16.94 13.35 0.41
N LYS A 58 16.96 12.16 -0.18
CA LYS A 58 16.86 12.01 -1.64
C LYS A 58 15.55 12.56 -2.20
N PHE A 59 14.53 12.75 -1.36
CA PHE A 59 13.25 13.30 -1.79
C PHE A 59 13.13 14.81 -1.58
N ASP A 60 14.15 15.47 -0.99
CA ASP A 60 14.07 16.89 -0.62
C ASP A 60 13.76 17.80 -1.80
N ARG A 61 14.25 17.45 -2.98
CA ARG A 61 14.04 18.26 -4.20
C ARG A 61 12.65 18.06 -4.79
N TYR A 62 11.97 16.96 -4.46
CA TYR A 62 10.76 16.52 -5.16
C TYR A 62 9.52 16.55 -4.29
N ILE A 63 9.65 16.42 -2.99
CA ILE A 63 8.51 16.40 -2.08
C ILE A 63 8.74 17.44 -0.98
N SER A 64 7.88 18.45 -0.92
CA SER A 64 7.99 19.49 0.10
C SER A 64 7.70 18.93 1.50
N LEU A 65 8.12 19.65 2.52
CA LEU A 65 7.79 19.34 3.91
C LEU A 65 6.28 19.26 4.11
N GLU A 66 5.55 20.22 3.55
CA GLU A 66 4.11 20.30 3.67
C GLU A 66 3.44 19.06 3.04
N ALA A 67 3.90 18.65 1.86
CA ALA A 67 3.36 17.48 1.17
C ALA A 67 3.61 16.20 1.97
N ARG A 68 4.80 16.05 2.56
CA ARG A 68 5.12 14.88 3.40
C ARG A 68 4.21 14.78 4.60
N LYS A 69 4.03 15.90 5.32
CA LYS A 69 3.15 15.95 6.48
C LYS A 69 1.71 15.66 6.11
N SER A 70 1.26 16.21 4.99
CA SER A 70 -0.11 16.01 4.50
C SER A 70 -0.38 14.53 4.19
N ILE A 71 0.55 13.87 3.48
CA ILE A 71 0.41 12.46 3.14
C ILE A 71 0.34 11.59 4.39
N LEU A 72 1.26 11.81 5.34
CA LEU A 72 1.27 11.02 6.56
C LEU A 72 0.01 11.25 7.39
N ARG A 73 -0.46 12.48 7.48
CA ARG A 73 -1.69 12.81 8.20
C ARG A 73 -2.90 12.14 7.55
N ASP A 74 -3.03 12.25 6.22
CA ASP A 74 -4.17 11.71 5.51
C ASP A 74 -4.17 10.18 5.53
N ALA A 75 -3.01 9.57 5.36
CA ALA A 75 -2.86 8.12 5.44
C ALA A 75 -3.24 7.60 6.83
N ARG A 76 -2.74 8.25 7.87
CA ARG A 76 -3.02 7.85 9.26
C ARG A 76 -4.52 7.98 9.58
N ALA A 77 -5.15 9.05 9.13
CA ALA A 77 -6.55 9.33 9.46
C ALA A 77 -7.53 8.44 8.70
N ALA A 78 -7.19 8.08 7.45
CA ALA A 78 -8.10 7.33 6.59
C ALA A 78 -7.91 5.81 6.68
N ALA A 79 -6.87 5.34 7.34
CA ALA A 79 -6.53 3.93 7.34
C ALA A 79 -7.24 3.13 8.42
N LEU A 80 -7.53 1.88 8.08
CA LEU A 80 -7.81 0.85 9.07
C LEU A 80 -6.47 0.34 9.60
N TRP A 81 -6.34 0.27 10.90
CA TRP A 81 -5.13 -0.22 11.56
C TRP A 81 -5.32 -1.64 12.03
N VAL A 82 -4.37 -2.52 11.69
CA VAL A 82 -4.41 -3.92 12.08
C VAL A 82 -3.15 -4.32 12.83
N GLU A 83 -3.30 -5.28 13.72
CA GLU A 83 -2.17 -5.94 14.37
C GLU A 83 -1.89 -7.24 13.63
N ILE A 84 -0.60 -7.53 13.44
CA ILE A 84 -0.17 -8.78 12.80
C ILE A 84 -0.12 -9.85 13.89
N PRO A 85 -0.96 -10.89 13.81
CA PRO A 85 -0.97 -11.94 14.84
C PRO A 85 0.30 -12.78 14.80
N PRO A 86 0.70 -13.38 15.93
CA PRO A 86 1.92 -14.19 15.99
C PRO A 86 1.99 -15.30 14.95
N GLU A 87 0.86 -15.88 14.57
CA GLU A 87 0.81 -16.96 13.59
C GLU A 87 1.32 -16.52 12.21
N LEU A 88 1.18 -15.24 11.87
CA LEU A 88 1.66 -14.69 10.61
C LEU A 88 3.06 -14.11 10.69
N ALA A 89 3.52 -13.79 11.90
CA ALA A 89 4.74 -12.99 12.08
C ALA A 89 6.02 -13.66 11.54
N GLU A 90 6.04 -14.98 11.47
CA GLU A 90 7.23 -15.72 11.03
C GLU A 90 7.05 -16.40 9.67
N GLN A 91 5.86 -16.30 9.07
CA GLN A 91 5.64 -16.88 7.75
C GLN A 91 6.36 -16.07 6.68
N ARG A 92 6.81 -16.77 5.65
CA ARG A 92 7.60 -16.19 4.57
C ARG A 92 6.95 -16.49 3.23
N TRP A 93 6.94 -15.50 2.35
CA TRP A 93 6.39 -15.61 1.00
C TRP A 93 7.35 -15.06 -0.06
N SER A 94 7.91 -13.89 0.19
CA SER A 94 8.79 -13.20 -0.77
C SER A 94 10.23 -13.62 -0.59
N ARG A 95 11.02 -13.47 -1.66
CA ARG A 95 12.47 -13.66 -1.57
C ARG A 95 13.12 -12.64 -0.65
N ASP A 96 12.55 -11.43 -0.57
CA ASP A 96 13.02 -10.40 0.35
C ASP A 96 12.14 -10.43 1.60
N ALA A 97 12.78 -10.70 2.73
CA ALA A 97 12.08 -10.80 4.01
C ALA A 97 11.37 -9.49 4.39
N ASP A 98 11.93 -8.36 3.99
CA ASP A 98 11.35 -7.05 4.31
C ASP A 98 10.02 -6.81 3.61
N ASP A 99 9.77 -7.51 2.50
CA ASP A 99 8.51 -7.39 1.77
C ASP A 99 7.36 -8.15 2.41
N ASP A 100 7.68 -9.16 3.21
CA ASP A 100 6.66 -10.03 3.82
C ASP A 100 5.73 -9.28 4.77
N VAL A 101 6.17 -8.16 5.33
CA VAL A 101 5.33 -7.37 6.23
C VAL A 101 4.06 -6.85 5.53
N PHE A 102 4.13 -6.56 4.23
CA PHE A 102 2.97 -6.12 3.47
C PHE A 102 1.96 -7.25 3.29
N ILE A 103 2.45 -8.47 3.03
CA ILE A 103 1.59 -9.65 2.91
C ILE A 103 0.95 -9.96 4.26
N ARG A 104 1.73 -9.93 5.35
CA ARG A 104 1.21 -10.18 6.70
C ARG A 104 0.12 -9.18 7.07
N THR A 105 0.33 -7.90 6.74
CA THR A 105 -0.64 -6.85 6.99
C THR A 105 -1.93 -7.10 6.21
N ALA A 106 -1.82 -7.46 4.93
CA ALA A 106 -2.96 -7.76 4.08
C ALA A 106 -3.75 -8.96 4.62
N LEU A 107 -3.06 -10.01 5.02
CA LEU A 107 -3.73 -11.21 5.56
C LEU A 107 -4.38 -10.93 6.91
N ALA A 108 -3.74 -10.14 7.77
CA ALA A 108 -4.31 -9.78 9.07
C ALA A 108 -5.60 -8.99 8.93
N ALA A 109 -5.73 -8.19 7.87
CA ALA A 109 -6.90 -7.37 7.61
C ALA A 109 -7.94 -8.05 6.72
N ASN A 110 -7.66 -9.24 6.20
CA ASN A 110 -8.44 -9.85 5.13
C ASN A 110 -8.58 -8.90 3.93
N ALA A 111 -7.52 -8.18 3.62
CA ALA A 111 -7.50 -7.29 2.47
C ALA A 111 -7.56 -8.08 1.17
N SER A 112 -8.25 -7.53 0.19
CA SER A 112 -8.38 -8.17 -1.12
C SER A 112 -7.26 -7.79 -2.07
N TRP A 113 -6.56 -6.69 -1.78
CA TRP A 113 -5.57 -6.11 -2.71
C TRP A 113 -4.30 -5.73 -1.97
N LEU A 114 -3.17 -6.12 -2.58
CA LEU A 114 -1.84 -5.59 -2.24
C LEU A 114 -1.27 -4.99 -3.51
N VAL A 115 -1.16 -3.68 -3.54
CA VAL A 115 -0.71 -2.95 -4.73
C VAL A 115 0.77 -2.63 -4.60
N THR A 116 1.56 -3.06 -5.58
CA THR A 116 3.01 -2.92 -5.54
C THR A 116 3.59 -2.86 -6.95
N GLY A 117 4.75 -2.23 -7.07
CA GLY A 117 5.57 -2.31 -8.29
C GLY A 117 6.80 -3.18 -8.11
N ASP A 118 6.96 -3.81 -6.95
CA ASP A 118 8.14 -4.61 -6.63
C ASP A 118 8.02 -6.03 -7.21
N ASP A 119 8.98 -6.42 -8.04
CA ASP A 119 8.99 -7.73 -8.68
C ASP A 119 9.02 -8.88 -7.67
N ASP A 120 9.66 -8.70 -6.52
CA ASP A 120 9.72 -9.76 -5.51
C ASP A 120 8.33 -10.03 -4.91
N LEU A 121 7.52 -8.99 -4.71
CA LEU A 121 6.13 -9.18 -4.27
C LEU A 121 5.25 -9.73 -5.39
N LEU A 122 5.41 -9.20 -6.60
CA LEU A 122 4.61 -9.65 -7.75
C LEU A 122 4.89 -11.12 -8.11
N SER A 123 6.07 -11.64 -7.74
CA SER A 123 6.48 -13.02 -8.02
C SER A 123 6.01 -14.03 -6.96
N VAL A 124 5.39 -13.56 -5.90
CA VAL A 124 4.88 -14.46 -4.84
C VAL A 124 3.79 -15.35 -5.42
N SER A 125 3.82 -16.64 -5.06
CA SER A 125 2.80 -17.60 -5.49
C SER A 125 1.42 -17.16 -5.01
N ALA A 126 0.40 -17.49 -5.78
CA ALA A 126 -0.97 -17.06 -5.50
C ALA A 126 -1.39 -17.36 -4.06
N ILE A 127 -1.98 -16.37 -3.42
CA ILE A 127 -2.54 -16.48 -2.08
C ILE A 127 -4.05 -16.29 -2.22
N GLU A 128 -4.82 -17.28 -1.75
CA GLU A 128 -6.26 -17.24 -1.86
C GLU A 128 -6.84 -15.98 -1.22
N GLY A 129 -7.68 -15.27 -1.96
CA GLY A 129 -8.36 -14.07 -1.47
C GLY A 129 -7.54 -12.79 -1.52
N LEU A 130 -6.27 -12.86 -1.93
CA LEU A 130 -5.41 -11.69 -2.03
C LEU A 130 -4.87 -11.52 -3.45
N ASN A 131 -5.16 -10.38 -4.05
CA ASN A 131 -4.63 -10.01 -5.37
C ASN A 131 -3.39 -9.14 -5.18
N ILE A 132 -2.24 -9.63 -5.60
CA ILE A 132 -0.99 -8.86 -5.59
C ILE A 132 -0.78 -8.33 -7.01
N VAL A 133 -0.92 -7.02 -7.18
CA VAL A 133 -1.02 -6.40 -8.50
C VAL A 133 -0.29 -5.06 -8.56
N THR A 134 -0.01 -4.62 -9.78
CA THR A 134 0.58 -3.29 -10.01
C THR A 134 -0.50 -2.20 -9.92
N PRO A 135 -0.10 -0.93 -9.76
CA PRO A 135 -1.08 0.16 -9.83
C PRO A 135 -1.89 0.17 -11.12
N ALA A 136 -1.26 -0.10 -12.27
CA ALA A 136 -1.97 -0.15 -13.54
C ALA A 136 -3.01 -1.27 -13.58
N GLN A 137 -2.63 -2.46 -13.12
CA GLN A 137 -3.56 -3.60 -13.03
C GLN A 137 -4.72 -3.29 -12.07
N THR A 138 -4.43 -2.59 -10.99
CA THR A 138 -5.45 -2.18 -10.02
C THR A 138 -6.50 -1.28 -10.66
N LEU A 139 -6.07 -0.23 -11.35
CA LEU A 139 -7.00 0.67 -12.00
C LEU A 139 -7.83 -0.04 -13.06
N LEU A 140 -7.21 -0.90 -13.85
CA LEU A 140 -7.90 -1.68 -14.86
C LEU A 140 -9.00 -2.55 -14.24
N ALA A 141 -8.68 -3.25 -13.15
CA ALA A 141 -9.64 -4.09 -12.46
C ALA A 141 -10.82 -3.29 -11.90
N TRP A 142 -10.53 -2.11 -11.33
CA TRP A 142 -11.57 -1.28 -10.70
C TRP A 142 -12.45 -0.54 -11.69
N THR A 143 -11.96 -0.33 -12.91
CA THR A 143 -12.73 0.40 -13.93
C THR A 143 -13.54 -0.53 -14.86
N THR A 144 -13.34 -1.84 -14.80
CA THR A 144 -14.02 -2.78 -15.68
C THR A 144 -15.26 -3.44 -15.07
N THR A 145 -15.66 -3.04 -13.89
CA THR A 145 -16.85 -3.61 -13.21
C THR A 145 -18.14 -2.88 -13.52
#